data_f142f346cc65ef43b0e0a16586d33e36
#
_entry.id   f142f346cc65ef43b0e0a16586d33e36
#
_cell.length_a   1.000
_cell.length_b   1.000
_cell.length_c   1.000
_cell.angle_alpha   90.00
_cell.angle_beta   90.00
_cell.angle_gamma   90.00
#
_symmetry.space_group_name_H-M   'P 1'
#
loop_
_entity.id
_entity.type
_entity.pdbx_description
1 polymer ?
#
loop_
_entity_poly.entity_id
_entity_poly.type
_entity_poly.pdbx_seq_one_letter_code
_entity_poly.pdbx_strand_id
1 'polypeptide(L)'
;MDLRIKKTYRALFDAFTELLEEHRFEDLTVAMLCDRALIRRTTFYKHFRDKNDYFAFYIDELMTGLPQNRTDAADVEPLEDVQALRHEVFDDAMNMILTHEQLMDNLLASSMSGMLTGMICDRIARSIRERVMSSLAEDALAPVSLETTSEFIAGGIIRLFTNWWESGHDLERRPEMADVVDALFERTMTPMNH
;
A
#
# COMPACT_ATOMS: atom_id res chain seq x y z
N MET A 1 4.61 -8.21 -21.59
CA MET A 1 3.72 -7.02 -21.73
C MET A 1 4.26 -6.09 -22.80
N ASP A 2 3.43 -5.63 -23.74
CA ASP A 2 3.83 -4.74 -24.85
C ASP A 2 4.43 -3.43 -24.30
N LEU A 3 5.52 -2.96 -24.90
CA LEU A 3 6.25 -1.75 -24.50
C LEU A 3 5.35 -0.49 -24.54
N ARG A 4 4.36 -0.46 -25.44
CA ARG A 4 3.39 0.63 -25.55
C ARG A 4 2.44 0.66 -24.34
N ILE A 5 2.03 -0.50 -23.85
CA ILE A 5 1.16 -0.62 -22.65
C ILE A 5 1.94 -0.15 -21.42
N LYS A 6 3.21 -0.57 -21.25
CA LYS A 6 4.06 -0.11 -20.15
C LYS A 6 4.22 1.40 -20.13
N LYS A 7 4.45 2.03 -21.30
CA LYS A 7 4.56 3.49 -21.42
C LYS A 7 3.25 4.19 -21.05
N THR A 8 2.10 3.63 -21.47
CA THR A 8 0.78 4.18 -21.12
C THR A 8 0.52 4.12 -19.61
N TYR A 9 0.82 2.99 -18.97
CA TYR A 9 0.64 2.83 -17.53
C TYR A 9 1.57 3.75 -16.74
N ARG A 10 2.82 3.90 -17.15
CA ARG A 10 3.74 4.84 -16.52
C ARG A 10 3.27 6.29 -16.65
N ALA A 11 2.83 6.71 -17.84
CA ALA A 11 2.30 8.06 -18.04
C ALA A 11 1.04 8.33 -17.21
N LEU A 12 0.16 7.34 -17.07
CA LEU A 12 -1.02 7.44 -16.20
C LEU A 12 -0.62 7.51 -14.73
N PHE A 13 0.38 6.74 -14.31
CA PHE A 13 0.86 6.71 -12.93
C PHE A 13 1.43 8.07 -12.52
N ASP A 14 2.36 8.59 -13.31
CA ASP A 14 2.99 9.89 -13.05
C ASP A 14 1.93 11.02 -13.05
N ALA A 15 1.04 11.04 -14.04
CA ALA A 15 -0.05 12.03 -14.14
C ALA A 15 -1.04 11.96 -12.96
N PHE A 16 -1.32 10.77 -12.45
CA PHE A 16 -2.25 10.60 -11.33
C PHE A 16 -1.63 11.05 -10.01
N THR A 17 -0.34 10.77 -9.79
CA THR A 17 0.42 11.26 -8.64
C THR A 17 0.39 12.79 -8.62
N GLU A 18 0.76 13.46 -9.73
CA GLU A 18 0.73 14.92 -9.85
C GLU A 18 -0.68 15.49 -9.58
N LEU A 19 -1.71 14.86 -10.14
CA LEU A 19 -3.09 15.32 -9.95
C LEU A 19 -3.57 15.15 -8.50
N LEU A 20 -3.16 14.10 -7.81
CA LEU A 20 -3.48 13.90 -6.39
C LEU A 20 -2.75 14.90 -5.48
N GLU A 21 -1.58 15.41 -5.89
CA GLU A 21 -0.90 16.51 -5.19
C GLU A 21 -1.62 17.86 -5.38
N GLU A 22 -2.29 18.07 -6.53
CA GLU A 22 -2.98 19.32 -6.85
C GLU A 22 -4.43 19.35 -6.39
N HIS A 23 -5.10 18.19 -6.30
CA HIS A 23 -6.55 18.07 -6.12
C HIS A 23 -6.93 16.95 -5.15
N ARG A 24 -8.10 17.10 -4.51
CA ARG A 24 -8.74 15.99 -3.79
C ARG A 24 -9.23 14.93 -4.77
N PHE A 25 -9.28 13.69 -4.31
CA PHE A 25 -9.68 12.57 -5.18
C PHE A 25 -11.06 12.76 -5.81
N GLU A 26 -12.05 13.29 -5.09
CA GLU A 26 -13.41 13.54 -5.61
C GLU A 26 -13.43 14.49 -6.79
N ASP A 27 -12.54 15.48 -6.81
CA ASP A 27 -12.47 16.50 -7.85
C ASP A 27 -11.78 16.00 -9.13
N LEU A 28 -11.07 14.88 -9.05
CA LEU A 28 -10.40 14.26 -10.19
C LEU A 28 -11.40 13.62 -11.15
N THR A 29 -11.15 13.81 -12.44
CA THR A 29 -11.90 13.17 -13.52
C THR A 29 -10.97 12.36 -14.42
N VAL A 30 -11.53 11.32 -15.07
CA VAL A 30 -10.80 10.57 -16.11
C VAL A 30 -10.34 11.48 -17.25
N ALA A 31 -11.05 12.58 -17.49
CA ALA A 31 -10.64 13.57 -18.48
C ALA A 31 -9.33 14.25 -18.10
N MET A 32 -9.24 14.78 -16.86
CA MET A 32 -8.03 15.42 -16.36
C MET A 32 -6.84 14.45 -16.39
N LEU A 33 -7.06 13.21 -15.95
CA LEU A 33 -6.02 12.18 -15.96
C LEU A 33 -5.51 11.88 -17.39
N CYS A 34 -6.43 11.71 -18.34
CA CYS A 34 -6.05 11.44 -19.73
C CYS A 34 -5.34 12.63 -20.39
N ASP A 35 -5.81 13.86 -20.11
CA ASP A 35 -5.21 15.07 -20.64
C ASP A 35 -3.78 15.28 -20.07
N ARG A 36 -3.59 15.07 -18.76
CA ARG A 36 -2.28 15.15 -18.10
C ARG A 36 -1.32 14.04 -18.61
N ALA A 37 -1.80 12.82 -18.75
CA ALA A 37 -1.03 11.67 -19.24
C ALA A 37 -0.80 11.69 -20.76
N LEU A 38 -1.37 12.65 -21.49
CA LEU A 38 -1.33 12.75 -22.95
C LEU A 38 -1.84 11.49 -23.67
N ILE A 39 -2.88 10.86 -23.13
CA ILE A 39 -3.53 9.70 -23.74
C ILE A 39 -4.98 9.99 -24.12
N ARG A 40 -5.52 9.21 -25.06
CA ARG A 40 -6.95 9.31 -25.40
C ARG A 40 -7.80 8.61 -24.35
N ARG A 41 -8.99 9.17 -24.03
CA ARG A 41 -9.97 8.52 -23.12
C ARG A 41 -10.35 7.12 -23.58
N THR A 42 -10.43 6.88 -24.89
CA THR A 42 -10.66 5.53 -25.44
C THR A 42 -9.56 4.54 -25.09
N THR A 43 -8.31 5.02 -24.89
CA THR A 43 -7.21 4.19 -24.42
C THR A 43 -7.37 3.87 -22.94
N PHE A 44 -7.75 4.84 -22.12
CA PHE A 44 -8.03 4.60 -20.69
C PHE A 44 -9.12 3.55 -20.51
N TYR A 45 -10.28 3.73 -21.15
CA TYR A 45 -11.43 2.83 -21.01
C TYR A 45 -11.24 1.42 -21.61
N LYS A 46 -10.13 1.16 -22.31
CA LYS A 46 -9.73 -0.21 -22.67
C LYS A 46 -9.15 -0.99 -21.50
N HIS A 47 -8.66 -0.30 -20.48
CA HIS A 47 -7.93 -0.89 -19.36
C HIS A 47 -8.65 -0.72 -18.02
N PHE A 48 -9.37 0.38 -17.84
CA PHE A 48 -10.01 0.76 -16.59
C PHE A 48 -11.45 1.23 -16.82
N ARG A 49 -12.36 0.84 -15.92
CA ARG A 49 -13.79 1.20 -15.98
C ARG A 49 -14.02 2.65 -15.59
N ASP A 50 -13.34 3.12 -14.56
CA ASP A 50 -13.46 4.45 -13.98
C ASP A 50 -12.22 4.83 -13.17
N LYS A 51 -12.25 5.99 -12.50
CA LYS A 51 -11.13 6.46 -11.69
C LYS A 51 -10.90 5.62 -10.42
N ASN A 52 -11.93 4.96 -9.88
CA ASN A 52 -11.80 4.11 -8.68
C ASN A 52 -11.10 2.80 -9.04
N ASP A 53 -11.46 2.21 -10.19
CA ASP A 53 -10.79 1.04 -10.76
C ASP A 53 -9.31 1.34 -11.04
N TYR A 54 -9.03 2.55 -11.56
CA TYR A 54 -7.66 3.01 -11.76
C TYR A 54 -6.93 3.25 -10.43
N PHE A 55 -7.58 3.80 -9.41
CA PHE A 55 -6.97 4.00 -8.08
C PHE A 55 -6.55 2.68 -7.45
N ALA A 56 -7.38 1.62 -7.56
CA ALA A 56 -7.00 0.29 -7.10
C ALA A 56 -5.71 -0.21 -7.77
N PHE A 57 -5.62 -0.06 -9.09
CA PHE A 57 -4.41 -0.36 -9.84
C PHE A 57 -3.21 0.50 -9.40
N TYR A 58 -3.43 1.80 -9.18
CA TYR A 58 -2.39 2.72 -8.72
C TYR A 58 -1.80 2.30 -7.36
N ILE A 59 -2.65 1.90 -6.41
CA ILE A 59 -2.20 1.36 -5.12
C ILE A 59 -1.42 0.04 -5.30
N ASP A 60 -1.88 -0.84 -6.19
CA ASP A 60 -1.14 -2.08 -6.51
C ASP A 60 0.26 -1.79 -7.08
N GLU A 61 0.39 -0.81 -7.97
CA GLU A 61 1.69 -0.40 -8.54
C GLU A 61 2.59 0.24 -7.47
N LEU A 62 2.05 1.10 -6.59
CA LEU A 62 2.80 1.67 -5.47
C LEU A 62 3.35 0.57 -4.56
N MET A 63 2.50 -0.37 -4.16
CA MET A 63 2.90 -1.48 -3.30
C MET A 63 3.92 -2.41 -3.98
N THR A 64 3.84 -2.58 -5.30
CA THR A 64 4.78 -3.39 -6.08
C THR A 64 6.15 -2.71 -6.20
N GLY A 65 6.21 -1.39 -6.14
CA GLY A 65 7.45 -0.62 -6.13
C GLY A 65 8.25 -0.69 -4.83
N LEU A 66 7.63 -1.15 -3.72
CA LEU A 66 8.31 -1.33 -2.44
C LEU A 66 9.29 -2.52 -2.48
N PRO A 67 10.44 -2.47 -1.77
CA PRO A 67 11.51 -3.49 -1.80
C PRO A 67 11.02 -4.90 -1.55
N GLN A 68 10.03 -5.03 -0.71
CA GLN A 68 9.39 -6.31 -0.39
C GLN A 68 8.88 -7.10 -1.61
N ASN A 69 8.57 -6.46 -2.71
CA ASN A 69 8.11 -7.13 -3.92
C ASN A 69 9.27 -7.40 -4.91
N ARG A 70 10.50 -6.99 -4.56
CA ARG A 70 11.71 -7.26 -5.36
C ARG A 70 12.39 -8.57 -5.00
N THR A 71 12.13 -9.11 -3.81
CA THR A 71 12.61 -10.44 -3.44
C THR A 71 11.69 -11.48 -4.05
N ASP A 72 12.14 -12.13 -5.11
CA ASP A 72 11.55 -13.39 -5.57
C ASP A 72 11.53 -14.35 -4.37
N ALA A 73 10.40 -15.04 -4.16
CA ALA A 73 10.16 -15.92 -3.01
C ALA A 73 11.20 -17.07 -2.83
N ALA A 74 12.20 -17.15 -3.72
CA ALA A 74 13.26 -18.14 -3.71
C ALA A 74 14.47 -17.79 -2.81
N ASP A 75 14.61 -16.53 -2.37
CA ASP A 75 15.80 -16.04 -1.65
C ASP A 75 15.49 -15.60 -0.20
N VAL A 76 14.45 -16.15 0.43
CA VAL A 76 14.11 -15.82 1.84
C VAL A 76 15.08 -16.55 2.78
N GLU A 77 16.06 -15.83 3.27
CA GLU A 77 16.98 -16.24 4.33
C GLU A 77 16.33 -16.25 5.74
N PRO A 78 16.98 -16.76 6.82
CA PRO A 78 16.40 -17.07 8.13
C PRO A 78 15.73 -15.89 8.85
N LEU A 79 14.96 -16.17 9.90
CA LEU A 79 14.06 -15.25 10.62
C LEU A 79 14.66 -13.87 11.05
N GLU A 80 15.97 -13.77 11.21
CA GLU A 80 16.65 -12.49 11.56
C GLU A 80 16.59 -11.48 10.39
N ASP A 81 16.55 -11.97 9.15
CA ASP A 81 16.45 -11.15 7.94
C ASP A 81 15.02 -10.64 7.70
N VAL A 82 14.01 -11.35 8.19
CA VAL A 82 12.59 -10.97 7.99
C VAL A 82 12.25 -9.69 8.78
N GLN A 83 12.81 -9.48 9.95
CA GLN A 83 12.60 -8.27 10.73
C GLN A 83 13.28 -7.06 10.03
N ALA A 84 14.52 -7.22 9.61
CA ALA A 84 15.24 -6.19 8.88
C ALA A 84 14.51 -5.80 7.58
N LEU A 85 14.01 -6.79 6.84
CA LEU A 85 13.21 -6.57 5.64
C LEU A 85 11.90 -5.81 5.93
N ARG A 86 11.21 -6.11 7.04
CA ARG A 86 9.99 -5.38 7.43
C ARG A 86 10.29 -3.92 7.76
N HIS A 87 11.39 -3.64 8.47
CA HIS A 87 11.84 -2.28 8.75
C HIS A 87 12.19 -1.52 7.47
N GLU A 88 12.94 -2.13 6.56
CA GLU A 88 13.26 -1.53 5.26
C GLU A 88 12.00 -1.18 4.46
N VAL A 89 11.04 -2.10 4.41
CA VAL A 89 9.74 -1.89 3.75
C VAL A 89 8.95 -0.76 4.40
N PHE A 90 8.91 -0.73 5.73
CA PHE A 90 8.25 0.34 6.47
C PHE A 90 8.92 1.68 6.17
N ASP A 91 10.23 1.74 6.23
CA ASP A 91 11.01 2.94 5.97
C ASP A 91 10.84 3.46 4.54
N ASP A 92 10.84 2.58 3.55
CA ASP A 92 10.61 2.96 2.15
C ASP A 92 9.17 3.44 1.93
N ALA A 93 8.17 2.79 2.53
CA ALA A 93 6.79 3.24 2.48
C ALA A 93 6.64 4.63 3.12
N MET A 94 7.25 4.86 4.28
CA MET A 94 7.23 6.15 4.97
C MET A 94 7.95 7.24 4.15
N ASN A 95 9.12 6.93 3.58
CA ASN A 95 9.84 7.86 2.71
C ASN A 95 9.01 8.25 1.48
N MET A 96 8.38 7.27 0.84
CA MET A 96 7.50 7.53 -0.31
C MET A 96 6.34 8.46 0.08
N ILE A 97 5.67 8.18 1.20
CA ILE A 97 4.55 8.98 1.70
C ILE A 97 5.00 10.41 2.02
N LEU A 98 6.14 10.57 2.72
CA LEU A 98 6.68 11.87 3.07
C LEU A 98 7.20 12.66 1.86
N THR A 99 7.62 11.98 0.80
CA THR A 99 7.97 12.63 -0.47
C THR A 99 6.75 13.25 -1.15
N HIS A 100 5.54 12.74 -0.87
CA HIS A 100 4.27 13.16 -1.45
C HIS A 100 3.27 13.61 -0.37
N GLU A 101 3.71 14.45 0.58
CA GLU A 101 2.87 14.93 1.71
C GLU A 101 1.54 15.52 1.24
N GLN A 102 1.57 16.38 0.22
CA GLN A 102 0.36 17.03 -0.30
C GLN A 102 -0.64 16.02 -0.88
N LEU A 103 -0.14 14.94 -1.50
CA LEU A 103 -0.99 13.85 -1.97
C LEU A 103 -1.70 13.17 -0.79
N MET A 104 -0.98 12.90 0.31
CA MET A 104 -1.56 12.29 1.50
C MET A 104 -2.59 13.21 2.16
N ASP A 105 -2.29 14.50 2.28
CA ASP A 105 -3.23 15.50 2.80
C ASP A 105 -4.52 15.53 1.95
N ASN A 106 -4.41 15.55 0.63
CA ASN A 106 -5.54 15.53 -0.28
C ASN A 106 -6.35 14.24 -0.21
N LEU A 107 -5.70 13.07 -0.03
CA LEU A 107 -6.39 11.79 0.17
C LEU A 107 -7.14 11.74 1.50
N LEU A 108 -6.51 12.16 2.60
CA LEU A 108 -7.13 12.13 3.92
C LEU A 108 -8.22 13.20 4.08
N ALA A 109 -8.05 14.37 3.45
CA ALA A 109 -9.06 15.43 3.42
C ALA A 109 -10.21 15.18 2.42
N SER A 110 -10.11 14.15 1.58
CA SER A 110 -11.16 13.76 0.63
C SER A 110 -12.43 13.32 1.35
N SER A 111 -13.59 13.69 0.82
CA SER A 111 -14.88 13.15 1.27
C SER A 111 -15.00 11.63 1.08
N MET A 112 -14.13 11.04 0.27
CA MET A 112 -14.02 9.61 0.00
C MET A 112 -12.89 8.92 0.79
N SER A 113 -12.24 9.61 1.73
CA SER A 113 -11.08 9.09 2.49
C SER A 113 -11.32 7.71 3.10
N GLY A 114 -12.50 7.47 3.66
CA GLY A 114 -12.86 6.15 4.21
C GLY A 114 -12.86 5.03 3.16
N MET A 115 -13.32 5.31 1.93
CA MET A 115 -13.26 4.35 0.83
C MET A 115 -11.80 4.13 0.38
N LEU A 116 -11.05 5.20 0.24
CA LEU A 116 -9.65 5.15 -0.23
C LEU A 116 -8.76 4.39 0.76
N THR A 117 -8.88 4.69 2.06
CA THR A 117 -8.16 3.97 3.11
C THR A 117 -8.59 2.51 3.22
N GLY A 118 -9.88 2.21 3.00
CA GLY A 118 -10.38 0.84 2.89
C GLY A 118 -9.68 0.05 1.77
N MET A 119 -9.58 0.63 0.57
CA MET A 119 -8.88 -0.01 -0.56
C MET A 119 -7.39 -0.27 -0.27
N ILE A 120 -6.72 0.66 0.42
CA ILE A 120 -5.33 0.49 0.84
C ILE A 120 -5.23 -0.64 1.90
N CYS A 121 -6.14 -0.65 2.88
CA CYS A 121 -6.23 -1.69 3.91
C CYS A 121 -6.39 -3.08 3.29
N ASP A 122 -7.34 -3.25 2.36
CA ASP A 122 -7.57 -4.51 1.64
C ASP A 122 -6.32 -4.97 0.89
N ARG A 123 -5.58 -4.04 0.30
CA ARG A 123 -4.34 -4.35 -0.41
C ARG A 123 -3.22 -4.78 0.54
N ILE A 124 -3.06 -4.10 1.68
CA ILE A 124 -2.10 -4.49 2.72
C ILE A 124 -2.45 -5.88 3.26
N ALA A 125 -3.72 -6.13 3.61
CA ALA A 125 -4.18 -7.43 4.11
C ALA A 125 -3.90 -8.55 3.10
N ARG A 126 -4.14 -8.30 1.82
CA ARG A 126 -3.81 -9.25 0.74
C ARG A 126 -2.32 -9.52 0.67
N SER A 127 -1.48 -8.49 0.71
CA SER A 127 -0.02 -8.62 0.68
C SER A 127 0.50 -9.44 1.87
N ILE A 128 -0.06 -9.25 3.07
CA ILE A 128 0.26 -10.05 4.25
C ILE A 128 -0.10 -11.52 4.01
N ARG A 129 -1.32 -11.82 3.51
CA ARG A 129 -1.76 -13.20 3.24
C ARG A 129 -0.85 -13.90 2.23
N GLU A 130 -0.56 -13.25 1.12
CA GLU A 130 0.29 -13.79 0.05
C GLU A 130 1.67 -14.20 0.57
N ARG A 131 2.26 -13.40 1.47
CA ARG A 131 3.57 -13.69 2.06
C ARG A 131 3.54 -14.79 3.10
N VAL A 132 2.56 -14.73 4.01
CA VAL A 132 2.40 -15.76 5.03
C VAL A 132 2.17 -17.11 4.37
N MET A 133 1.31 -17.16 3.33
CA MET A 133 1.08 -18.39 2.55
C MET A 133 2.34 -18.93 1.85
N SER A 134 3.26 -18.03 1.44
CA SER A 134 4.51 -18.45 0.80
C SER A 134 5.58 -18.96 1.80
N SER A 135 5.46 -18.61 3.08
CA SER A 135 6.47 -18.89 4.11
C SER A 135 6.07 -19.95 5.14
N LEU A 136 4.78 -20.31 5.26
CA LEU A 136 4.31 -21.31 6.23
C LEU A 136 4.20 -22.71 5.59
N ALA A 137 4.79 -23.71 6.28
CA ALA A 137 4.36 -25.09 6.13
C ALA A 137 2.89 -25.22 6.60
N GLU A 138 2.10 -26.05 5.93
CA GLU A 138 0.63 -26.19 6.06
C GLU A 138 0.08 -26.41 7.50
N ASP A 139 0.93 -26.69 8.48
CA ASP A 139 0.54 -27.11 9.84
C ASP A 139 0.53 -26.00 10.91
N ALA A 140 0.87 -24.76 10.59
CA ALA A 140 0.99 -23.66 11.57
C ALA A 140 -0.18 -22.68 11.55
N LEU A 141 -1.43 -23.18 11.55
CA LEU A 141 -2.61 -22.32 11.64
C LEU A 141 -2.87 -21.87 13.07
N ALA A 142 -2.76 -20.55 13.30
CA ALA A 142 -3.23 -19.90 14.51
C ALA A 142 -4.74 -20.13 14.73
N PRO A 143 -5.25 -20.04 15.98
CA PRO A 143 -6.68 -20.22 16.29
C PRO A 143 -7.62 -19.25 15.58
N VAL A 144 -7.09 -18.20 14.97
CA VAL A 144 -7.80 -17.21 14.14
C VAL A 144 -7.39 -17.38 12.70
N SER A 145 -8.33 -17.29 11.75
CA SER A 145 -8.02 -17.45 10.33
C SER A 145 -7.03 -16.40 9.86
N LEU A 146 -6.14 -16.79 8.93
CA LEU A 146 -5.17 -15.88 8.33
C LEU A 146 -5.86 -14.65 7.68
N GLU A 147 -7.06 -14.82 7.16
CA GLU A 147 -7.88 -13.73 6.62
C GLU A 147 -8.17 -12.69 7.70
N THR A 148 -8.80 -13.09 8.81
CA THR A 148 -9.14 -12.19 9.92
C THR A 148 -7.90 -11.54 10.53
N THR A 149 -6.81 -12.31 10.70
CA THR A 149 -5.54 -11.81 11.24
C THR A 149 -4.93 -10.73 10.35
N SER A 150 -4.89 -10.98 9.03
CA SER A 150 -4.33 -10.01 8.07
C SER A 150 -5.17 -8.72 7.98
N GLU A 151 -6.49 -8.81 8.05
CA GLU A 151 -7.38 -7.65 8.10
C GLU A 151 -7.19 -6.84 9.38
N PHE A 152 -7.07 -7.51 10.53
CA PHE A 152 -6.81 -6.85 11.81
C PHE A 152 -5.48 -6.09 11.81
N ILE A 153 -4.40 -6.72 11.32
CA ILE A 153 -3.07 -6.10 11.23
C ILE A 153 -3.13 -4.90 10.26
N ALA A 154 -3.70 -5.07 9.07
CA ALA A 154 -3.82 -4.01 8.09
C ALA A 154 -4.62 -2.81 8.61
N GLY A 155 -5.75 -3.06 9.27
CA GLY A 155 -6.56 -2.03 9.92
C GLY A 155 -5.79 -1.29 11.02
N GLY A 156 -5.03 -2.02 11.84
CA GLY A 156 -4.16 -1.46 12.88
C GLY A 156 -3.08 -0.56 12.30
N ILE A 157 -2.37 -1.00 11.25
CA ILE A 157 -1.35 -0.21 10.55
C ILE A 157 -1.95 1.09 10.01
N ILE A 158 -3.06 1.02 9.28
CA ILE A 158 -3.73 2.20 8.72
C ILE A 158 -4.16 3.16 9.83
N ARG A 159 -4.71 2.66 10.94
CA ARG A 159 -5.14 3.52 12.06
C ARG A 159 -3.95 4.20 12.76
N LEU A 160 -2.87 3.48 12.99
CA LEU A 160 -1.63 4.05 13.57
C LEU A 160 -1.07 5.14 12.65
N PHE A 161 -1.01 4.86 11.35
CA PHE A 161 -0.54 5.80 10.35
C PHE A 161 -1.41 7.06 10.29
N THR A 162 -2.74 6.94 10.18
CA THR A 162 -3.64 8.09 10.10
C THR A 162 -3.58 8.95 11.37
N ASN A 163 -3.53 8.34 12.55
CA ASN A 163 -3.37 9.07 13.82
C ASN A 163 -2.04 9.84 13.88
N TRP A 164 -0.94 9.20 13.45
CA TRP A 164 0.36 9.85 13.40
C TRP A 164 0.35 11.03 12.41
N TRP A 165 -0.24 10.85 11.21
CA TRP A 165 -0.37 11.90 10.22
C TRP A 165 -1.17 13.09 10.75
N GLU A 166 -2.36 12.86 11.30
CA GLU A 166 -3.24 13.86 11.88
C GLU A 166 -2.63 14.60 13.09
N SER A 167 -1.68 13.98 13.80
CA SER A 167 -0.96 14.59 14.93
C SER A 167 0.26 15.44 14.52
N GLY A 168 0.47 15.67 13.22
CA GLY A 168 1.57 16.47 12.70
C GLY A 168 2.79 15.66 12.26
N HIS A 169 2.64 14.35 12.08
CA HIS A 169 3.60 13.38 11.52
C HIS A 169 5.06 13.60 11.96
N ASP A 170 5.26 13.70 13.29
CA ASP A 170 6.58 13.88 13.89
C ASP A 170 7.54 12.75 13.50
N LEU A 171 8.62 13.12 12.80
CA LEU A 171 9.60 12.16 12.29
C LEU A 171 10.43 11.48 13.38
N GLU A 172 10.54 12.10 14.57
CA GLU A 172 11.25 11.49 15.70
C GLU A 172 10.52 10.24 16.22
N ARG A 173 9.20 10.13 15.99
CA ARG A 173 8.38 8.96 16.37
C ARG A 173 8.37 7.84 15.36
N ARG A 174 9.00 8.00 14.22
CA ARG A 174 9.03 7.00 13.15
C ARG A 174 9.64 5.65 13.59
N PRO A 175 10.79 5.58 14.28
CA PRO A 175 11.34 4.31 14.77
C PRO A 175 10.38 3.61 15.75
N GLU A 176 9.75 4.37 16.66
CA GLU A 176 8.76 3.84 17.59
C GLU A 176 7.57 3.18 16.86
N MET A 177 7.12 3.78 15.76
CA MET A 177 6.04 3.21 14.95
C MET A 177 6.45 1.90 14.27
N ALA A 178 7.67 1.81 13.74
CA ALA A 178 8.20 0.59 13.15
C ALA A 178 8.24 -0.54 14.18
N ASP A 179 8.77 -0.28 15.37
CA ASP A 179 8.84 -1.23 16.47
C ASP A 179 7.44 -1.70 16.92
N VAL A 180 6.46 -0.79 16.97
CA VAL A 180 5.07 -1.14 17.32
C VAL A 180 4.44 -2.03 16.26
N VAL A 181 4.63 -1.74 14.98
CA VAL A 181 4.12 -2.58 13.88
C VAL A 181 4.74 -3.97 13.94
N ASP A 182 6.05 -4.07 14.15
CA ASP A 182 6.76 -5.35 14.31
C ASP A 182 6.26 -6.15 15.50
N ALA A 183 6.16 -5.53 16.68
CA ALA A 183 5.70 -6.21 17.89
C ALA A 183 4.26 -6.73 17.75
N LEU A 184 3.38 -5.97 17.07
CA LEU A 184 2.00 -6.39 16.79
C LEU A 184 1.98 -7.56 15.80
N PHE A 185 2.81 -7.50 14.76
CA PHE A 185 2.92 -8.56 13.77
C PHE A 185 3.40 -9.87 14.41
N GLU A 186 4.48 -9.83 15.18
CA GLU A 186 5.02 -11.01 15.87
C GLU A 186 4.03 -11.64 16.84
N ARG A 187 3.38 -10.83 17.70
CA ARG A 187 2.39 -11.33 18.66
C ARG A 187 1.16 -11.95 17.99
N THR A 188 0.77 -11.44 16.82
CA THR A 188 -0.44 -11.89 16.13
C THR A 188 -0.17 -13.12 15.26
N MET A 189 1.07 -13.26 14.77
CA MET A 189 1.47 -14.38 13.91
C MET A 189 2.12 -15.54 14.65
N THR A 190 2.55 -15.34 15.90
CA THR A 190 3.14 -16.42 16.69
C THR A 190 2.04 -17.29 17.30
N PRO A 191 2.05 -18.63 17.09
CA PRO A 191 1.11 -19.54 17.73
C PRO A 191 1.22 -19.41 19.25
N MET A 192 0.10 -19.24 19.95
CA MET A 192 0.09 -19.30 21.41
C MET A 192 0.38 -20.76 21.81
N ASN A 193 1.60 -21.05 22.25
CA ASN A 193 1.93 -22.31 22.91
C ASN A 193 1.16 -22.39 24.24
N HIS A 194 0.14 -23.21 24.27
CA HIS A 194 -0.54 -23.66 25.50
C HIS A 194 0.08 -24.95 26.01
#